data_7dd0f42e0b2be049cc31be83ae236043
#
_entry.id   7dd0f42e0b2be049cc31be83ae236043
#
_cell.length_a   1.000
_cell.length_b   1.000
_cell.length_c   1.000
_cell.angle_alpha   90.00
_cell.angle_beta   90.00
_cell.angle_gamma   90.00
#
_symmetry.space_group_name_H-M   'P 1'
#
loop_
_entity.id
_entity.type
_entity.pdbx_description
1 polymer ?
#
loop_
_entity_poly.entity_id
_entity_poly.type
_entity_poly.pdbx_seq_one_letter_code
_entity_poly.pdbx_strand_id
1 'polypeptide(L)'
;EQLAAYKASLSADEIKALIEDTAHLKQYQEEPSPKEDLEKIPMLKRSDMKKEASPFINEVRDCDGTTVLFHEMFTNRINYLDFLFDVTDLSEEEIPYLGILKAVLGYMNTRRYGYADLANEINLYTGGVSSSIGVYPSVKKPDSYQAKYEVRTKVLYENTDKAMDIIKDILGTTDITDEKRLYEILAQAKSRLQMSLSSAGHSVSAIRAMSYFSKTAYYNDMTGGIALYRVIADYEEHFEEKKGMLIERLDALRKKIFCKERLMVSLTADREGYDAAVKEIGGLKEILGSGAPQAAVPVLNCVKKNEGFLDASQVQYVSRAGNFVKRGFSYTGALRILKVILS
;
A
#
# COMPACT_ATOMS: atom_id res chain seq x y z
N GLU A 1 23.16 -22.90 14.93
CA GLU A 1 24.33 -23.69 14.42
C GLU A 1 25.41 -22.82 13.82
N GLN A 2 25.13 -21.95 12.81
CA GLN A 2 26.12 -21.09 12.15
C GLN A 2 26.89 -20.18 13.12
N LEU A 3 26.20 -19.50 14.05
CA LEU A 3 26.85 -18.65 15.05
C LEU A 3 27.73 -19.44 16.05
N ALA A 4 27.34 -20.67 16.41
CA ALA A 4 28.14 -21.53 17.26
C ALA A 4 29.40 -22.01 16.54
N ALA A 5 29.30 -22.38 15.26
CA ALA A 5 30.44 -22.75 14.43
C ALA A 5 31.40 -21.56 14.23
N TYR A 6 30.87 -20.36 13.96
CA TYR A 6 31.69 -19.15 13.87
C TYR A 6 32.42 -18.84 15.18
N LYS A 7 31.72 -18.88 16.32
CA LYS A 7 32.36 -18.69 17.63
C LYS A 7 33.49 -19.71 17.90
N ALA A 8 33.29 -20.98 17.50
CA ALA A 8 34.29 -22.02 17.66
C ALA A 8 35.51 -21.85 16.74
N SER A 9 35.38 -21.10 15.65
CA SER A 9 36.50 -20.79 14.73
C SER A 9 37.35 -19.61 15.19
N LEU A 10 36.90 -18.81 16.15
CA LEU A 10 37.61 -17.64 16.65
C LEU A 10 38.64 -18.03 17.74
N SER A 11 39.80 -17.40 17.70
CA SER A 11 40.77 -17.45 18.76
C SER A 11 40.33 -16.66 19.99
N ALA A 12 40.98 -16.87 21.13
CA ALA A 12 40.67 -16.13 22.36
C ALA A 12 40.90 -14.63 22.21
N ASP A 13 41.91 -14.21 21.43
CA ASP A 13 42.19 -12.80 21.18
C ASP A 13 41.14 -12.16 20.27
N GLU A 14 40.68 -12.87 19.24
CA GLU A 14 39.57 -12.40 18.36
C GLU A 14 38.26 -12.28 19.11
N ILE A 15 37.96 -13.19 20.03
CA ILE A 15 36.78 -13.11 20.89
C ILE A 15 36.86 -11.88 21.80
N LYS A 16 38.07 -11.62 22.38
CA LYS A 16 38.28 -10.45 23.23
C LYS A 16 38.12 -9.16 22.46
N ALA A 17 38.72 -9.06 21.26
CA ALA A 17 38.55 -7.90 20.38
C ALA A 17 37.07 -7.67 20.02
N LEU A 18 36.32 -8.72 19.67
CA LEU A 18 34.91 -8.63 19.36
C LEU A 18 34.05 -8.12 20.52
N ILE A 19 34.42 -8.53 21.76
CA ILE A 19 33.74 -8.04 22.98
C ILE A 19 34.03 -6.55 23.18
N GLU A 20 35.30 -6.13 23.04
CA GLU A 20 35.72 -4.73 23.16
C GLU A 20 35.06 -3.85 22.10
N ASP A 21 35.04 -4.27 20.83
CA ASP A 21 34.39 -3.57 19.72
C ASP A 21 32.87 -3.44 19.92
N THR A 22 32.23 -4.50 20.43
CA THR A 22 30.79 -4.48 20.73
C THR A 22 30.47 -3.52 21.88
N ALA A 23 31.30 -3.50 22.91
CA ALA A 23 31.15 -2.56 24.03
C ALA A 23 31.34 -1.11 23.57
N HIS A 24 32.36 -0.88 22.71
CA HIS A 24 32.61 0.44 22.12
C HIS A 24 31.48 0.93 21.23
N LEU A 25 30.93 0.04 20.39
CA LEU A 25 29.77 0.34 19.57
C LEU A 25 28.55 0.70 20.42
N LYS A 26 28.30 -0.06 21.48
CA LYS A 26 27.19 0.21 22.41
C LYS A 26 27.36 1.56 23.10
N GLN A 27 28.54 1.86 23.59
CA GLN A 27 28.87 3.15 24.19
C GLN A 27 28.64 4.29 23.20
N TYR A 28 29.13 4.16 21.96
CA TYR A 28 28.92 5.15 20.90
C TYR A 28 27.45 5.38 20.55
N GLN A 29 26.63 4.34 20.60
CA GLN A 29 25.18 4.43 20.33
C GLN A 29 24.40 5.08 21.48
N GLU A 30 24.85 4.90 22.72
CA GLU A 30 24.20 5.41 23.93
C GLU A 30 24.71 6.82 24.31
N GLU A 31 25.88 7.22 23.85
CA GLU A 31 26.50 8.51 24.17
C GLU A 31 25.81 9.63 23.39
N PRO A 32 25.25 10.68 24.09
CA PRO A 32 24.65 11.81 23.41
C PRO A 32 25.69 12.57 22.57
N SER A 33 25.31 12.96 21.35
CA SER A 33 26.19 13.81 20.54
C SER A 33 26.56 15.10 21.27
N PRO A 34 27.84 15.55 21.19
CA PRO A 34 28.27 16.78 21.80
C PRO A 34 27.40 17.97 21.34
N LYS A 35 27.10 18.88 22.25
CA LYS A 35 26.28 20.07 21.95
C LYS A 35 26.86 20.89 20.79
N GLU A 36 28.20 20.98 20.72
CA GLU A 36 28.91 21.68 19.63
C GLU A 36 28.66 21.06 18.25
N ASP A 37 28.47 19.74 18.17
CA ASP A 37 28.16 19.06 16.93
C ASP A 37 26.68 19.20 16.58
N LEU A 38 25.79 19.17 17.55
CA LEU A 38 24.38 19.45 17.36
C LEU A 38 24.12 20.89 16.87
N GLU A 39 24.90 21.86 17.34
CA GLU A 39 24.81 23.28 16.92
C GLU A 39 25.31 23.49 15.48
N LYS A 40 26.10 22.58 14.90
CA LYS A 40 26.48 22.61 13.48
C LYS A 40 25.36 22.22 12.52
N ILE A 41 24.32 21.52 13.02
CA ILE A 41 23.18 21.12 12.20
C ILE A 41 22.37 22.37 11.86
N PRO A 42 22.17 22.69 10.56
CA PRO A 42 21.42 23.87 10.16
C PRO A 42 19.94 23.71 10.57
N MET A 43 19.51 24.57 11.48
CA MET A 43 18.12 24.64 11.94
C MET A 43 17.31 25.55 11.03
N LEU A 44 16.09 25.11 10.66
CA LEU A 44 15.16 25.92 9.90
C LEU A 44 14.77 27.17 10.69
N LYS A 45 14.86 28.32 10.04
CA LYS A 45 14.42 29.62 10.55
C LYS A 45 13.05 29.97 9.95
N ARG A 46 12.32 30.86 10.62
CA ARG A 46 11.05 31.35 10.10
C ARG A 46 11.17 32.01 8.73
N SER A 47 12.34 32.60 8.41
CA SER A 47 12.67 33.16 7.11
C SER A 47 12.74 32.12 5.99
N ASP A 48 13.04 30.87 6.32
CA ASP A 48 13.19 29.80 5.33
C ASP A 48 11.83 29.22 4.89
N MET A 49 10.77 29.61 5.62
CA MET A 49 9.41 29.21 5.29
C MET A 49 8.88 30.03 4.10
N LYS A 50 8.53 29.32 3.03
CA LYS A 50 7.86 29.96 1.88
C LYS A 50 6.44 30.35 2.28
N LYS A 51 6.03 31.59 1.91
CA LYS A 51 4.67 32.10 2.16
C LYS A 51 3.64 31.44 1.25
N GLU A 52 4.06 31.03 0.06
CA GLU A 52 3.21 30.42 -0.95
C GLU A 52 3.45 28.93 -1.03
N ALA A 53 2.38 28.15 -1.24
CA ALA A 53 2.50 26.74 -1.52
C ALA A 53 3.20 26.50 -2.86
N SER A 54 4.03 25.48 -2.94
CA SER A 54 4.58 25.05 -4.24
C SER A 54 3.44 24.64 -5.17
N PRO A 55 3.47 25.05 -6.46
CA PRO A 55 2.44 24.65 -7.40
C PRO A 55 2.44 23.12 -7.56
N PHE A 56 1.24 22.56 -7.61
CA PHE A 56 1.06 21.16 -7.94
C PHE A 56 0.92 21.04 -9.46
N ILE A 57 1.93 20.49 -10.11
CA ILE A 57 1.91 20.29 -11.57
C ILE A 57 1.06 19.06 -11.86
N ASN A 58 -0.05 19.26 -12.57
CA ASN A 58 -0.95 18.20 -12.98
C ASN A 58 -1.63 18.59 -14.30
N GLU A 59 -1.33 17.86 -15.35
CA GLU A 59 -2.01 17.98 -16.64
C GLU A 59 -2.89 16.73 -16.82
N VAL A 60 -4.14 16.96 -17.17
CA VAL A 60 -5.06 15.89 -17.54
C VAL A 60 -4.98 15.68 -19.03
N ARG A 61 -4.50 14.53 -19.45
CA ARG A 61 -4.36 14.15 -20.87
C ARG A 61 -5.24 12.95 -21.17
N ASP A 62 -5.65 12.84 -22.41
CA ASP A 62 -6.28 11.63 -22.94
C ASP A 62 -5.27 10.82 -23.76
N CYS A 63 -5.18 9.54 -23.46
CA CYS A 63 -4.37 8.58 -24.21
C CYS A 63 -5.30 7.47 -24.70
N ASP A 64 -5.81 7.63 -25.92
CA ASP A 64 -6.71 6.66 -26.55
C ASP A 64 -7.91 6.27 -25.64
N GLY A 65 -8.58 7.30 -25.08
CA GLY A 65 -9.71 7.14 -24.16
C GLY A 65 -9.33 6.74 -22.73
N THR A 66 -8.04 6.69 -22.38
CA THR A 66 -7.58 6.53 -21.00
C THR A 66 -7.15 7.87 -20.44
N THR A 67 -7.71 8.26 -19.30
CA THR A 67 -7.27 9.48 -18.60
C THR A 67 -5.88 9.28 -18.02
N VAL A 68 -4.95 10.15 -18.40
CA VAL A 68 -3.59 10.20 -17.86
C VAL A 68 -3.42 11.50 -17.07
N LEU A 69 -3.12 11.38 -15.78
CA LEU A 69 -2.68 12.50 -14.95
C LEU A 69 -1.18 12.64 -15.10
N PHE A 70 -0.72 13.61 -15.86
CA PHE A 70 0.70 13.83 -16.11
C PHE A 70 1.26 14.90 -15.19
N HIS A 71 2.32 14.52 -14.48
CA HIS A 71 3.08 15.40 -13.59
C HIS A 71 4.47 15.61 -14.19
N GLU A 72 4.63 16.67 -14.98
CA GLU A 72 5.91 16.97 -15.64
C GLU A 72 6.94 17.39 -14.61
N MET A 73 7.91 16.53 -14.36
CA MET A 73 9.00 16.78 -13.41
C MET A 73 10.29 16.12 -13.88
N PHE A 74 11.43 16.68 -13.47
CA PHE A 74 12.71 16.01 -13.63
C PHE A 74 12.80 14.80 -12.70
N THR A 75 12.89 13.62 -13.27
CA THR A 75 12.89 12.33 -12.54
C THR A 75 14.16 11.52 -12.76
N ASN A 76 15.18 12.13 -13.37
CA ASN A 76 16.46 11.46 -13.68
C ASN A 76 16.26 10.14 -14.45
N ARG A 77 15.48 10.17 -15.54
CA ARG A 77 15.15 9.04 -16.43
C ARG A 77 14.37 7.90 -15.76
N ILE A 78 13.57 8.21 -14.73
CA ILE A 78 12.70 7.24 -14.07
C ILE A 78 11.24 7.62 -14.34
N ASN A 79 10.46 6.69 -14.91
CA ASN A 79 9.01 6.75 -14.94
C ASN A 79 8.44 6.27 -13.60
N TYR A 80 7.59 7.08 -12.96
CA TYR A 80 6.75 6.68 -11.84
C TYR A 80 5.34 6.50 -12.37
N LEU A 81 4.86 5.27 -12.38
CA LEU A 81 3.59 4.86 -12.96
C LEU A 81 2.65 4.32 -11.89
N ASP A 82 1.45 4.86 -11.84
CA ASP A 82 0.36 4.43 -10.98
C ASP A 82 -0.85 4.09 -11.87
N PHE A 83 -1.24 2.83 -11.90
CA PHE A 83 -2.44 2.34 -12.60
C PHE A 83 -3.57 2.25 -11.58
N LEU A 84 -4.56 3.12 -11.71
CA LEU A 84 -5.63 3.31 -10.75
C LEU A 84 -6.95 2.78 -11.34
N PHE A 85 -7.44 1.66 -10.80
CA PHE A 85 -8.71 1.08 -11.21
C PHE A 85 -9.81 1.48 -10.23
N ASP A 86 -10.91 2.03 -10.74
CA ASP A 86 -12.03 2.44 -9.90
C ASP A 86 -12.74 1.23 -9.29
N VAL A 87 -12.80 1.21 -7.96
CA VAL A 87 -13.44 0.16 -7.15
C VAL A 87 -14.46 0.74 -6.17
N THR A 88 -14.93 1.97 -6.44
CA THR A 88 -15.86 2.69 -5.58
C THR A 88 -17.23 2.01 -5.48
N ASP A 89 -17.63 1.29 -6.53
CA ASP A 89 -18.93 0.62 -6.69
C ASP A 89 -18.99 -0.82 -6.15
N LEU A 90 -17.90 -1.28 -5.48
CA LEU A 90 -17.91 -2.62 -4.89
C LEU A 90 -18.82 -2.70 -3.67
N SER A 91 -19.57 -3.78 -3.57
CA SER A 91 -20.41 -4.07 -2.41
C SER A 91 -19.58 -4.28 -1.14
N GLU A 92 -20.22 -4.10 0.02
CA GLU A 92 -19.57 -4.31 1.31
C GLU A 92 -18.97 -5.73 1.44
N GLU A 93 -19.62 -6.73 0.83
CA GLU A 93 -19.14 -8.11 0.83
C GLU A 93 -17.91 -8.33 -0.06
N GLU A 94 -17.75 -7.54 -1.14
CA GLU A 94 -16.62 -7.66 -2.07
C GLU A 94 -15.34 -6.97 -1.56
N ILE A 95 -15.47 -5.92 -0.76
CA ILE A 95 -14.34 -5.08 -0.33
C ILE A 95 -13.21 -5.85 0.36
N PRO A 96 -13.43 -6.81 1.29
CA PRO A 96 -12.34 -7.56 1.91
C PRO A 96 -11.49 -8.35 0.91
N TYR A 97 -12.09 -8.82 -0.19
CA TYR A 97 -11.38 -9.56 -1.22
C TYR A 97 -10.40 -8.71 -2.00
N LEU A 98 -10.55 -7.37 -2.04
CA LEU A 98 -9.50 -6.47 -2.54
C LEU A 98 -8.23 -6.58 -1.70
N GLY A 99 -8.37 -6.67 -0.37
CA GLY A 99 -7.24 -6.84 0.55
C GLY A 99 -6.51 -8.16 0.33
N ILE A 100 -7.24 -9.24 0.02
CA ILE A 100 -6.67 -10.54 -0.33
C ILE A 100 -6.04 -10.48 -1.73
N LEU A 101 -6.73 -9.92 -2.72
CA LEU A 101 -6.21 -9.78 -4.09
C LEU A 101 -4.90 -8.97 -4.11
N LYS A 102 -4.81 -7.91 -3.30
CA LYS A 102 -3.58 -7.14 -3.11
C LYS A 102 -2.41 -7.99 -2.59
N ALA A 103 -2.67 -8.98 -1.74
CA ALA A 103 -1.64 -9.88 -1.24
C ALA A 103 -1.24 -10.96 -2.24
N VAL A 104 -2.12 -11.30 -3.18
CA VAL A 104 -1.97 -12.38 -4.17
C VAL A 104 -1.26 -11.91 -5.43
N LEU A 105 -1.65 -10.74 -5.99
CA LEU A 105 -1.11 -10.25 -7.24
C LEU A 105 0.39 -9.92 -7.14
N GLY A 106 1.16 -10.46 -8.08
CA GLY A 106 2.63 -10.35 -8.12
C GLY A 106 3.36 -11.40 -7.28
N TYR A 107 2.63 -12.30 -6.58
CA TYR A 107 3.20 -13.36 -5.73
C TYR A 107 2.77 -14.78 -6.11
N MET A 108 1.93 -14.92 -7.13
CA MET A 108 1.50 -16.18 -7.74
C MET A 108 2.22 -16.42 -9.06
N ASN A 109 2.13 -17.65 -9.59
CA ASN A 109 2.54 -17.95 -10.94
C ASN A 109 1.71 -17.15 -11.95
N THR A 110 2.32 -16.83 -13.08
CA THR A 110 1.65 -16.24 -14.24
C THR A 110 1.81 -17.18 -15.43
N ARG A 111 1.24 -16.82 -16.59
CA ARG A 111 1.42 -17.63 -17.79
C ARG A 111 2.89 -17.73 -18.21
N ARG A 112 3.68 -16.66 -18.07
CA ARG A 112 5.08 -16.59 -18.53
C ARG A 112 6.07 -17.04 -17.45
N TYR A 113 5.77 -16.78 -16.17
CA TYR A 113 6.73 -16.90 -15.08
C TYR A 113 6.18 -17.70 -13.92
N GLY A 114 6.99 -18.58 -13.34
CA GLY A 114 6.80 -19.01 -11.98
C GLY A 114 6.98 -17.83 -11.02
N TYR A 115 6.38 -17.90 -9.84
CA TYR A 115 6.39 -16.76 -8.89
C TYR A 115 7.81 -16.30 -8.50
N ALA A 116 8.78 -17.21 -8.45
CA ALA A 116 10.17 -16.87 -8.14
C ALA A 116 10.85 -16.14 -9.31
N ASP A 117 10.62 -16.61 -10.56
CA ASP A 117 11.15 -15.96 -11.76
C ASP A 117 10.48 -14.61 -11.97
N LEU A 118 9.17 -14.48 -11.69
CA LEU A 118 8.46 -13.21 -11.72
C LEU A 118 9.09 -12.21 -10.77
N ALA A 119 9.42 -12.63 -9.55
CA ALA A 119 10.10 -11.77 -8.58
C ALA A 119 11.48 -11.31 -9.09
N ASN A 120 12.23 -12.20 -9.74
CA ASN A 120 13.52 -11.86 -10.35
C ASN A 120 13.35 -10.85 -11.49
N GLU A 121 12.39 -11.06 -12.39
CA GLU A 121 12.10 -10.13 -13.50
C GLU A 121 11.68 -8.74 -12.98
N ILE A 122 10.82 -8.68 -11.96
CA ILE A 122 10.45 -7.42 -11.30
C ILE A 122 11.69 -6.70 -10.78
N ASN A 123 12.57 -7.41 -10.07
CA ASN A 123 13.78 -6.81 -9.49
C ASN A 123 14.82 -6.39 -10.53
N LEU A 124 14.90 -7.09 -11.66
CA LEU A 124 15.87 -6.82 -12.72
C LEU A 124 15.49 -5.58 -13.54
N TYR A 125 14.20 -5.44 -13.88
CA TYR A 125 13.74 -4.43 -14.83
C TYR A 125 12.99 -3.27 -14.21
N THR A 126 12.62 -3.35 -12.93
CA THR A 126 11.84 -2.31 -12.25
C THR A 126 12.41 -1.96 -10.88
N GLY A 127 11.99 -0.84 -10.33
CA GLY A 127 12.19 -0.53 -8.91
C GLY A 127 11.12 -1.13 -7.99
N GLY A 128 10.46 -2.21 -8.45
CA GLY A 128 9.39 -2.93 -7.76
C GLY A 128 8.03 -2.70 -8.39
N VAL A 129 7.16 -3.71 -8.25
CA VAL A 129 5.72 -3.62 -8.56
C VAL A 129 4.97 -3.86 -7.28
N SER A 130 4.07 -2.97 -6.92
CA SER A 130 3.28 -3.06 -5.68
C SER A 130 1.82 -2.76 -5.93
N SER A 131 0.94 -3.42 -5.16
CA SER A 131 -0.49 -3.13 -5.13
C SER A 131 -0.89 -2.46 -3.84
N SER A 132 -1.77 -1.47 -3.93
CA SER A 132 -2.37 -0.77 -2.79
C SER A 132 -3.84 -0.46 -3.04
N ILE A 133 -4.53 -0.04 -1.98
CA ILE A 133 -5.92 0.40 -2.08
C ILE A 133 -5.98 1.81 -1.51
N GLY A 134 -6.27 2.78 -2.39
CA GLY A 134 -6.45 4.18 -2.04
C GLY A 134 -7.92 4.49 -1.80
N VAL A 135 -8.25 5.13 -0.68
CA VAL A 135 -9.60 5.60 -0.39
C VAL A 135 -9.55 7.10 -0.15
N TYR A 136 -10.09 7.85 -1.09
CA TYR A 136 -9.96 9.30 -1.18
C TYR A 136 -11.26 9.99 -0.78
N PRO A 137 -11.34 10.61 0.41
CA PRO A 137 -12.52 11.37 0.82
C PRO A 137 -12.65 12.67 0.00
N SER A 138 -13.87 13.05 -0.33
CA SER A 138 -14.11 14.36 -0.94
C SER A 138 -14.05 15.47 0.10
N VAL A 139 -13.23 16.49 -0.16
CA VAL A 139 -13.17 17.70 0.69
C VAL A 139 -14.49 18.48 0.65
N LYS A 140 -15.18 18.47 -0.52
CA LYS A 140 -16.41 19.24 -0.74
C LYS A 140 -17.68 18.49 -0.28
N LYS A 141 -17.63 17.15 -0.21
CA LYS A 141 -18.77 16.29 0.15
C LYS A 141 -18.34 15.27 1.19
N PRO A 142 -18.47 15.56 2.50
CA PRO A 142 -17.89 14.76 3.59
C PRO A 142 -18.26 13.27 3.61
N ASP A 143 -19.39 12.88 3.03
CA ASP A 143 -19.84 11.48 2.97
C ASP A 143 -19.53 10.80 1.62
N SER A 144 -18.88 11.52 0.70
CA SER A 144 -18.45 11.00 -0.59
C SER A 144 -16.97 10.61 -0.58
N TYR A 145 -16.66 9.54 -1.26
CA TYR A 145 -15.29 9.04 -1.43
C TYR A 145 -15.14 8.40 -2.80
N GLN A 146 -13.89 8.23 -3.22
CA GLN A 146 -13.49 7.36 -4.31
C GLN A 146 -12.55 6.30 -3.77
N ALA A 147 -12.71 5.07 -4.21
CA ALA A 147 -11.80 3.99 -3.90
C ALA A 147 -11.11 3.50 -5.18
N LYS A 148 -9.81 3.30 -5.12
CA LYS A 148 -8.98 2.85 -6.23
C LYS A 148 -8.16 1.63 -5.83
N TYR A 149 -8.13 0.63 -6.68
CA TYR A 149 -7.09 -0.39 -6.65
C TYR A 149 -5.91 0.14 -7.45
N GLU A 150 -4.75 0.22 -6.82
CA GLU A 150 -3.58 0.90 -7.37
C GLU A 150 -2.48 -0.12 -7.60
N VAL A 151 -1.93 -0.15 -8.82
CA VAL A 151 -0.74 -0.91 -9.17
C VAL A 151 0.36 0.08 -9.52
N ARG A 152 1.43 0.07 -8.74
CA ARG A 152 2.52 1.04 -8.82
C ARG A 152 3.81 0.41 -9.25
N THR A 153 4.53 1.11 -10.11
CA THR A 153 5.91 0.79 -10.44
C THR A 153 6.72 2.04 -10.67
N LYS A 154 8.02 1.93 -10.51
CA LYS A 154 9.00 2.89 -11.00
C LYS A 154 9.99 2.15 -11.89
N VAL A 155 10.37 2.76 -13.00
CA VAL A 155 11.17 2.09 -14.01
C VAL A 155 12.01 3.08 -14.79
N LEU A 156 13.23 2.67 -15.17
CA LEU A 156 14.04 3.46 -16.10
C LEU A 156 13.34 3.55 -17.47
N TYR A 157 13.49 4.68 -18.18
CA TYR A 157 12.81 4.90 -19.45
C TYR A 157 13.04 3.77 -20.45
N GLU A 158 14.27 3.27 -20.54
CA GLU A 158 14.68 2.18 -21.42
C GLU A 158 14.05 0.82 -21.10
N ASN A 159 13.53 0.62 -19.88
CA ASN A 159 12.90 -0.62 -19.44
C ASN A 159 11.37 -0.50 -19.32
N THR A 160 10.79 0.60 -19.80
CA THR A 160 9.34 0.85 -19.66
C THR A 160 8.50 -0.25 -20.33
N ASP A 161 8.91 -0.74 -21.51
CA ASP A 161 8.28 -1.86 -22.22
C ASP A 161 8.28 -3.15 -21.38
N LYS A 162 9.41 -3.48 -20.74
CA LYS A 162 9.55 -4.64 -19.87
C LYS A 162 8.67 -4.56 -18.63
N ALA A 163 8.67 -3.39 -17.98
CA ALA A 163 7.80 -3.16 -16.83
C ALA A 163 6.32 -3.32 -17.20
N MET A 164 5.91 -2.79 -18.35
CA MET A 164 4.54 -2.92 -18.84
C MET A 164 4.18 -4.36 -19.18
N ASP A 165 5.08 -5.13 -19.77
CA ASP A 165 4.88 -6.55 -20.05
C ASP A 165 4.72 -7.37 -18.75
N ILE A 166 5.51 -7.07 -17.71
CA ILE A 166 5.37 -7.69 -16.38
C ILE A 166 4.01 -7.35 -15.77
N ILE A 167 3.58 -6.08 -15.83
CA ILE A 167 2.27 -5.64 -15.32
C ILE A 167 1.12 -6.31 -16.08
N LYS A 168 1.19 -6.36 -17.41
CA LYS A 168 0.22 -7.07 -18.25
C LYS A 168 0.09 -8.54 -17.82
N ASP A 169 1.21 -9.21 -17.57
CA ASP A 169 1.23 -10.60 -17.16
C ASP A 169 0.62 -10.80 -15.78
N ILE A 170 0.98 -9.95 -14.80
CA ILE A 170 0.39 -9.97 -13.45
C ILE A 170 -1.12 -9.74 -13.48
N LEU A 171 -1.62 -8.73 -14.20
CA LEU A 171 -3.04 -8.39 -14.20
C LEU A 171 -3.88 -9.37 -15.02
N GLY A 172 -3.33 -9.84 -16.15
CA GLY A 172 -4.06 -10.65 -17.12
C GLY A 172 -3.97 -12.15 -16.89
N THR A 173 -2.86 -12.66 -16.35
CA THR A 173 -2.55 -14.10 -16.41
C THR A 173 -2.16 -14.73 -15.08
N THR A 174 -2.27 -14.02 -13.95
CA THR A 174 -2.04 -14.60 -12.61
C THR A 174 -2.90 -15.84 -12.40
N ASP A 175 -2.27 -16.96 -12.06
CA ASP A 175 -2.93 -18.22 -11.76
C ASP A 175 -3.36 -18.27 -10.28
N ILE A 176 -4.62 -17.93 -10.03
CA ILE A 176 -5.22 -17.97 -8.68
C ILE A 176 -5.57 -19.41 -8.27
N THR A 177 -5.50 -20.38 -9.18
CA THR A 177 -5.92 -21.76 -8.92
C THR A 177 -4.84 -22.62 -8.26
N ASP A 178 -3.61 -22.11 -8.11
CA ASP A 178 -2.55 -22.78 -7.33
C ASP A 178 -2.90 -22.71 -5.84
N GLU A 179 -3.66 -23.72 -5.38
CA GLU A 179 -4.17 -23.80 -4.01
C GLU A 179 -3.05 -23.76 -2.96
N LYS A 180 -1.94 -24.47 -3.22
CA LYS A 180 -0.82 -24.52 -2.29
C LYS A 180 -0.22 -23.13 -2.10
N ARG A 181 0.05 -22.45 -3.21
CA ARG A 181 0.62 -21.12 -3.19
C ARG A 181 -0.32 -20.08 -2.58
N LEU A 182 -1.62 -20.18 -2.89
CA LEU A 182 -2.65 -19.33 -2.31
C LEU A 182 -2.70 -19.47 -0.79
N TYR A 183 -2.66 -20.70 -0.26
CA TYR A 183 -2.59 -20.94 1.17
C TYR A 183 -1.36 -20.33 1.83
N GLU A 184 -0.17 -20.51 1.23
CA GLU A 184 1.08 -19.91 1.73
C GLU A 184 0.98 -18.39 1.83
N ILE A 185 0.38 -17.74 0.82
CA ILE A 185 0.18 -16.29 0.80
C ILE A 185 -0.81 -15.85 1.87
N LEU A 186 -1.91 -16.57 2.07
CA LEU A 186 -2.88 -16.27 3.12
C LEU A 186 -2.26 -16.38 4.52
N ALA A 187 -1.50 -17.45 4.78
CA ALA A 187 -0.81 -17.65 6.05
C ALA A 187 0.22 -16.54 6.33
N GLN A 188 0.97 -16.12 5.30
CA GLN A 188 1.88 -14.99 5.40
C GLN A 188 1.15 -13.66 5.63
N ALA A 189 0.04 -13.43 4.92
CA ALA A 189 -0.77 -12.23 5.08
C ALA A 189 -1.37 -12.14 6.48
N LYS A 190 -1.91 -13.26 7.01
CA LYS A 190 -2.39 -13.37 8.39
C LYS A 190 -1.30 -12.99 9.39
N SER A 191 -0.11 -13.58 9.26
CA SER A 191 1.01 -13.33 10.17
C SER A 191 1.47 -11.86 10.11
N ARG A 192 1.58 -11.26 8.93
CA ARG A 192 1.95 -9.84 8.77
C ARG A 192 0.91 -8.92 9.39
N LEU A 193 -0.38 -9.18 9.15
CA LEU A 193 -1.46 -8.40 9.76
C LEU A 193 -1.43 -8.52 11.28
N GLN A 194 -1.28 -9.72 11.82
CA GLN A 194 -1.19 -9.92 13.26
C GLN A 194 -0.03 -9.14 13.88
N MET A 195 1.17 -9.21 13.29
CA MET A 195 2.31 -8.42 13.75
C MET A 195 2.02 -6.90 13.68
N SER A 196 1.41 -6.45 12.58
CA SER A 196 1.05 -5.02 12.41
C SER A 196 0.01 -4.57 13.43
N LEU A 197 -1.00 -5.40 13.70
CA LEU A 197 -2.04 -5.11 14.70
C LEU A 197 -1.44 -4.97 16.10
N SER A 198 -0.50 -5.84 16.46
CA SER A 198 0.16 -5.80 17.78
C SER A 198 1.18 -4.65 17.88
N SER A 199 2.01 -4.44 16.86
CA SER A 199 3.07 -3.42 16.91
C SER A 199 2.55 -1.98 16.77
N ALA A 200 1.42 -1.78 16.11
CA ALA A 200 0.82 -0.47 15.84
C ALA A 200 -0.57 -0.30 16.50
N GLY A 201 -0.78 -0.87 17.68
CA GLY A 201 -2.08 -0.90 18.36
C GLY A 201 -2.75 0.46 18.53
N HIS A 202 -1.96 1.56 18.70
CA HIS A 202 -2.48 2.93 18.73
C HIS A 202 -3.14 3.33 17.40
N SER A 203 -2.54 2.99 16.27
CA SER A 203 -3.10 3.30 14.94
C SER A 203 -4.28 2.40 14.61
N VAL A 204 -4.17 1.12 14.94
CA VAL A 204 -5.23 0.13 14.71
C VAL A 204 -6.48 0.48 15.49
N SER A 205 -6.36 0.78 16.78
CA SER A 205 -7.49 1.18 17.63
C SER A 205 -8.14 2.48 17.14
N ALA A 206 -7.34 3.45 16.66
CA ALA A 206 -7.85 4.70 16.10
C ALA A 206 -8.62 4.47 14.77
N ILE A 207 -8.05 3.71 13.83
CA ILE A 207 -8.73 3.37 12.56
C ILE A 207 -10.03 2.61 12.84
N ARG A 208 -9.99 1.63 13.75
CA ARG A 208 -11.17 0.86 14.13
C ARG A 208 -12.25 1.75 14.73
N ALA A 209 -11.91 2.67 15.65
CA ALA A 209 -12.86 3.63 16.22
C ALA A 209 -13.44 4.58 15.16
N MET A 210 -12.65 5.00 14.17
CA MET A 210 -13.13 5.83 13.06
C MET A 210 -14.04 5.05 12.09
N SER A 211 -13.85 3.75 11.92
CA SER A 211 -14.64 2.92 11.01
C SER A 211 -16.14 2.87 11.39
N TYR A 212 -16.48 3.19 12.64
CA TYR A 212 -17.86 3.19 13.10
C TYR A 212 -18.72 4.35 12.57
N PHE A 213 -18.10 5.38 11.97
CA PHE A 213 -18.82 6.56 11.46
C PHE A 213 -18.24 7.17 10.19
N SER A 214 -17.10 6.70 9.73
CA SER A 214 -16.43 7.16 8.51
C SER A 214 -16.36 6.06 7.49
N LYS A 215 -16.98 6.26 6.32
CA LYS A 215 -16.96 5.31 5.22
C LYS A 215 -15.54 4.98 4.74
N THR A 216 -14.66 6.00 4.68
CA THR A 216 -13.26 5.81 4.27
C THR A 216 -12.47 4.98 5.29
N ALA A 217 -12.66 5.23 6.58
CA ALA A 217 -12.03 4.43 7.63
C ALA A 217 -12.59 3.01 7.67
N TYR A 218 -13.89 2.84 7.42
CA TYR A 218 -14.53 1.54 7.31
C TYR A 218 -13.96 0.72 6.14
N TYR A 219 -13.84 1.35 4.98
CA TYR A 219 -13.22 0.73 3.80
C TYR A 219 -11.76 0.31 4.07
N ASN A 220 -10.99 1.18 4.72
CA ASN A 220 -9.60 0.88 5.10
C ASN A 220 -9.51 -0.27 6.11
N ASP A 221 -10.42 -0.37 7.08
CA ASP A 221 -10.47 -1.48 8.01
C ASP A 221 -10.80 -2.82 7.30
N MET A 222 -11.69 -2.77 6.31
CA MET A 222 -12.05 -3.94 5.51
C MET A 222 -10.94 -4.39 4.54
N THR A 223 -10.00 -3.52 4.18
CA THR A 223 -8.92 -3.83 3.23
C THR A 223 -7.53 -3.93 3.83
N GLY A 224 -7.37 -3.63 5.13
CA GLY A 224 -6.07 -3.64 5.78
C GLY A 224 -6.09 -3.66 7.31
N GLY A 225 -7.26 -3.64 7.94
CA GLY A 225 -7.41 -3.61 9.39
C GLY A 225 -7.90 -4.92 10.00
N ILE A 226 -8.56 -4.80 11.17
CA ILE A 226 -9.09 -5.93 11.93
C ILE A 226 -10.15 -6.70 11.14
N ALA A 227 -10.97 -6.01 10.34
CA ALA A 227 -11.98 -6.68 9.54
C ALA A 227 -11.35 -7.61 8.48
N LEU A 228 -10.30 -7.14 7.78
CA LEU A 228 -9.56 -8.00 6.84
C LEU A 228 -8.87 -9.16 7.56
N TYR A 229 -8.23 -8.90 8.71
CA TYR A 229 -7.57 -9.95 9.48
C TYR A 229 -8.53 -11.12 9.80
N ARG A 230 -9.76 -10.82 10.24
CA ARG A 230 -10.77 -11.83 10.55
C ARG A 230 -11.15 -12.65 9.32
N VAL A 231 -11.30 -12.02 8.16
CA VAL A 231 -11.62 -12.72 6.91
C VAL A 231 -10.47 -13.64 6.48
N ILE A 232 -9.22 -13.16 6.53
CA ILE A 232 -8.06 -13.97 6.16
C ILE A 232 -7.86 -15.12 7.16
N ALA A 233 -8.05 -14.87 8.46
CA ALA A 233 -7.92 -15.90 9.49
C ALA A 233 -8.96 -17.01 9.32
N ASP A 234 -10.22 -16.67 8.99
CA ASP A 234 -11.27 -17.62 8.71
C ASP A 234 -11.00 -18.45 7.45
N TYR A 235 -10.49 -17.84 6.38
CA TYR A 235 -10.09 -18.58 5.18
C TYR A 235 -8.87 -19.47 5.39
N GLU A 236 -7.90 -19.05 6.18
CA GLU A 236 -6.71 -19.86 6.45
C GLU A 236 -7.04 -21.06 7.36
N GLU A 237 -7.86 -20.84 8.40
CA GLU A 237 -8.30 -21.90 9.32
C GLU A 237 -9.17 -22.95 8.64
N HIS A 238 -10.04 -22.54 7.72
CA HIS A 238 -10.98 -23.43 7.00
C HIS A 238 -10.64 -23.54 5.51
N PHE A 239 -9.34 -23.55 5.17
CA PHE A 239 -8.90 -23.41 3.78
C PHE A 239 -9.44 -24.53 2.90
N GLU A 240 -9.32 -25.80 3.31
CA GLU A 240 -9.77 -26.95 2.51
C GLU A 240 -11.26 -26.90 2.16
N GLU A 241 -12.07 -26.35 3.06
CA GLU A 241 -13.52 -26.24 2.87
C GLU A 241 -13.89 -25.01 2.00
N LYS A 242 -13.11 -23.93 2.08
CA LYS A 242 -13.47 -22.62 1.51
C LYS A 242 -12.64 -22.21 0.28
N LYS A 243 -11.56 -22.95 -0.05
CA LYS A 243 -10.64 -22.58 -1.14
C LYS A 243 -11.34 -22.40 -2.49
N GLY A 244 -12.27 -23.28 -2.87
CA GLY A 244 -13.01 -23.14 -4.12
C GLY A 244 -13.80 -21.84 -4.21
N MET A 245 -14.55 -21.52 -3.15
CA MET A 245 -15.29 -20.26 -3.06
C MET A 245 -14.34 -19.04 -3.08
N LEU A 246 -13.19 -19.11 -2.42
CA LEU A 246 -12.20 -18.03 -2.42
C LEU A 246 -11.65 -17.78 -3.82
N ILE A 247 -11.24 -18.85 -4.52
CA ILE A 247 -10.72 -18.78 -5.90
C ILE A 247 -11.76 -18.15 -6.82
N GLU A 248 -13.01 -18.62 -6.77
CA GLU A 248 -14.10 -18.06 -7.59
C GLU A 248 -14.31 -16.57 -7.32
N ARG A 249 -14.34 -16.15 -6.04
CA ARG A 249 -14.54 -14.75 -5.66
C ARG A 249 -13.38 -13.86 -6.10
N LEU A 250 -12.14 -14.32 -5.94
CA LEU A 250 -10.96 -13.57 -6.37
C LEU A 250 -10.90 -13.44 -7.90
N ASP A 251 -11.22 -14.50 -8.64
CA ASP A 251 -11.24 -14.45 -10.11
C ASP A 251 -12.36 -13.55 -10.64
N ALA A 252 -13.57 -13.66 -10.06
CA ALA A 252 -14.68 -12.78 -10.39
C ALA A 252 -14.35 -11.31 -10.10
N LEU A 253 -13.75 -11.02 -8.94
CA LEU A 253 -13.35 -9.68 -8.56
C LEU A 253 -12.27 -9.14 -9.50
N ARG A 254 -11.22 -9.93 -9.82
CA ARG A 254 -10.18 -9.58 -10.77
C ARG A 254 -10.75 -9.18 -12.12
N LYS A 255 -11.67 -10.00 -12.67
CA LYS A 255 -12.35 -9.72 -13.94
C LYS A 255 -13.23 -8.46 -13.88
N LYS A 256 -13.86 -8.20 -12.73
CA LYS A 256 -14.72 -7.03 -12.52
C LYS A 256 -13.93 -5.73 -12.45
N ILE A 257 -12.77 -5.72 -11.80
CA ILE A 257 -12.05 -4.47 -11.53
C ILE A 257 -11.02 -4.11 -12.60
N PHE A 258 -10.37 -5.09 -13.23
CA PHE A 258 -9.35 -4.82 -14.27
C PHE A 258 -10.01 -4.66 -15.65
N CYS A 259 -10.78 -3.59 -15.76
CA CYS A 259 -11.46 -3.17 -17.00
C CYS A 259 -10.91 -1.83 -17.46
N LYS A 260 -10.87 -1.64 -18.80
CA LYS A 260 -10.32 -0.43 -19.42
C LYS A 260 -11.09 0.83 -19.04
N GLU A 261 -12.40 0.73 -18.83
CA GLU A 261 -13.27 1.85 -18.44
C GLU A 261 -13.08 2.27 -16.97
N ARG A 262 -12.40 1.46 -16.18
CA ARG A 262 -12.08 1.75 -14.77
C ARG A 262 -10.68 2.33 -14.60
N LEU A 263 -9.85 2.25 -15.66
CA LEU A 263 -8.43 2.63 -15.62
C LEU A 263 -8.26 4.15 -15.74
N MET A 264 -7.45 4.68 -14.85
CA MET A 264 -6.79 5.96 -14.95
C MET A 264 -5.29 5.75 -14.66
N VAL A 265 -4.42 6.48 -15.32
CA VAL A 265 -2.98 6.38 -15.09
C VAL A 265 -2.47 7.69 -14.52
N SER A 266 -1.69 7.63 -13.44
CA SER A 266 -0.90 8.76 -12.97
C SER A 266 0.55 8.51 -13.37
N LEU A 267 1.16 9.47 -14.06
CA LEU A 267 2.51 9.39 -14.60
C LEU A 267 3.31 10.61 -14.16
N THR A 268 4.39 10.38 -13.45
CA THR A 268 5.37 11.41 -13.13
C THR A 268 6.67 11.13 -13.90
N ALA A 269 7.06 12.03 -14.79
CA ALA A 269 8.24 11.96 -15.62
C ALA A 269 8.51 13.31 -16.29
N ASP A 270 9.60 13.44 -17.04
CA ASP A 270 9.73 14.47 -18.06
C ASP A 270 9.03 14.04 -19.38
N ARG A 271 9.16 14.85 -20.43
CA ARG A 271 8.50 14.57 -21.72
C ARG A 271 9.00 13.28 -22.39
N GLU A 272 10.30 12.99 -22.31
CA GLU A 272 10.87 11.75 -22.86
C GLU A 272 10.25 10.53 -22.20
N GLY A 273 10.13 10.55 -20.87
CA GLY A 273 9.50 9.49 -20.09
C GLY A 273 8.00 9.36 -20.37
N TYR A 274 7.30 10.48 -20.56
CA TYR A 274 5.90 10.46 -20.98
C TYR A 274 5.72 9.74 -22.32
N ASP A 275 6.52 10.11 -23.33
CA ASP A 275 6.42 9.52 -24.67
C ASP A 275 6.73 8.02 -24.67
N ALA A 276 7.66 7.57 -23.80
CA ALA A 276 7.97 6.15 -23.63
C ALA A 276 6.79 5.39 -22.97
N ALA A 277 6.15 5.97 -21.94
CA ALA A 277 5.08 5.33 -21.21
C ALA A 277 3.76 5.27 -21.99
N VAL A 278 3.39 6.33 -22.69
CA VAL A 278 2.13 6.42 -23.43
C VAL A 278 2.02 5.37 -24.53
N LYS A 279 3.11 5.04 -25.20
CA LYS A 279 3.15 3.98 -26.21
C LYS A 279 2.70 2.62 -25.66
N GLU A 280 2.98 2.37 -24.38
CA GLU A 280 2.70 1.09 -23.72
C GLU A 280 1.31 1.02 -23.07
N ILE A 281 0.69 2.17 -22.77
CA ILE A 281 -0.66 2.21 -22.16
C ILE A 281 -1.70 1.58 -23.07
N GLY A 282 -1.62 1.79 -24.39
CA GLY A 282 -2.49 1.14 -25.36
C GLY A 282 -2.44 -0.38 -25.26
N GLY A 283 -1.23 -0.96 -25.22
CA GLY A 283 -1.03 -2.40 -25.07
C GLY A 283 -1.53 -2.98 -23.74
N LEU A 284 -1.57 -2.19 -22.67
CA LEU A 284 -2.21 -2.61 -21.42
C LEU A 284 -3.72 -2.78 -21.58
N LYS A 285 -4.38 -1.87 -22.31
CA LYS A 285 -5.82 -1.95 -22.55
C LYS A 285 -6.27 -3.21 -23.29
N GLU A 286 -5.40 -3.77 -24.14
CA GLU A 286 -5.72 -5.00 -24.91
C GLU A 286 -5.97 -6.21 -24.02
N ILE A 287 -5.31 -6.27 -22.84
CA ILE A 287 -5.46 -7.37 -21.89
C ILE A 287 -6.55 -7.14 -20.85
N LEU A 288 -7.04 -5.91 -20.73
CA LEU A 288 -8.08 -5.56 -19.76
C LEU A 288 -9.47 -5.94 -20.31
N GLY A 289 -10.35 -6.32 -19.37
CA GLY A 289 -11.76 -6.53 -19.66
C GLY A 289 -12.51 -5.25 -20.04
N SER A 290 -13.79 -5.38 -20.29
CA SER A 290 -14.71 -4.25 -20.46
C SER A 290 -15.75 -4.24 -19.34
N GLY A 291 -15.97 -3.10 -18.72
CA GLY A 291 -16.94 -2.93 -17.65
C GLY A 291 -16.73 -1.61 -16.91
N ALA A 292 -17.64 -0.66 -17.14
CA ALA A 292 -17.61 0.62 -16.44
C ALA A 292 -18.03 0.47 -14.97
N PRO A 293 -17.51 1.31 -14.06
CA PRO A 293 -18.01 1.37 -12.70
C PRO A 293 -19.48 1.79 -12.68
N GLN A 294 -20.25 1.22 -11.75
CA GLN A 294 -21.63 1.61 -11.58
C GLN A 294 -21.71 3.02 -10.98
N ALA A 295 -22.70 3.83 -11.42
CA ALA A 295 -22.88 5.18 -10.90
C ALA A 295 -23.31 5.20 -9.42
N ALA A 296 -23.97 4.14 -8.95
CA ALA A 296 -24.43 4.03 -7.58
C ALA A 296 -23.29 3.52 -6.67
N VAL A 297 -22.90 4.34 -5.71
CA VAL A 297 -21.95 3.93 -4.66
C VAL A 297 -22.72 3.14 -3.60
N PRO A 298 -22.30 1.91 -3.29
CA PRO A 298 -22.96 1.09 -2.28
C PRO A 298 -23.01 1.75 -0.91
N VAL A 299 -24.06 1.44 -0.16
CA VAL A 299 -24.17 1.90 1.21
C VAL A 299 -23.29 1.04 2.10
N LEU A 300 -22.32 1.67 2.76
CA LEU A 300 -21.51 1.02 3.78
C LEU A 300 -22.17 1.18 5.15
N ASN A 301 -22.37 0.08 5.85
CA ASN A 301 -23.05 0.04 7.15
C ASN A 301 -22.07 0.34 8.30
N CYS A 302 -21.71 1.61 8.45
CA CYS A 302 -20.90 2.07 9.56
C CYS A 302 -21.74 2.04 10.86
N VAL A 303 -21.52 1.04 11.71
CA VAL A 303 -22.28 0.87 12.96
C VAL A 303 -21.38 1.15 14.15
N LYS A 304 -21.83 2.03 15.06
CA LYS A 304 -21.12 2.35 16.30
C LYS A 304 -21.05 1.10 17.18
N LYS A 305 -19.85 0.76 17.61
CA LYS A 305 -19.55 -0.37 18.51
C LYS A 305 -18.67 0.09 19.67
N ASN A 306 -18.77 -0.60 20.78
CA ASN A 306 -17.78 -0.57 21.86
C ASN A 306 -17.09 -1.94 21.83
N GLU A 307 -15.87 -2.00 21.36
CA GLU A 307 -15.10 -3.23 21.21
C GLU A 307 -13.82 -3.16 22.02
N GLY A 308 -13.41 -4.29 22.60
CA GLY A 308 -12.08 -4.51 23.15
C GLY A 308 -11.42 -5.68 22.43
N PHE A 309 -10.13 -5.55 22.16
CA PHE A 309 -9.32 -6.61 21.54
C PHE A 309 -8.23 -7.00 22.53
N LEU A 310 -8.08 -8.31 22.74
CA LEU A 310 -7.02 -8.87 23.58
C LEU A 310 -5.78 -9.12 22.72
N ASP A 311 -4.63 -8.71 23.21
CA ASP A 311 -3.33 -8.94 22.60
C ASP A 311 -2.32 -9.31 23.70
N ALA A 312 -1.21 -9.93 23.32
CA ALA A 312 -0.12 -10.29 24.23
C ALA A 312 0.74 -9.08 24.66
N SER A 313 0.41 -7.88 24.20
CA SER A 313 1.10 -6.64 24.55
C SER A 313 0.96 -6.31 26.05
N GLN A 314 2.03 -5.76 26.63
CA GLN A 314 2.02 -5.24 28.01
C GLN A 314 1.43 -3.83 28.12
N VAL A 315 1.08 -3.20 27.01
CA VAL A 315 0.51 -1.84 26.95
C VAL A 315 -0.92 -1.86 26.45
N GLN A 316 -1.73 -0.93 26.93
CA GLN A 316 -3.11 -0.77 26.53
C GLN A 316 -3.28 0.47 25.64
N TYR A 317 -3.97 0.31 24.51
CA TYR A 317 -4.30 1.40 23.61
C TYR A 317 -5.79 1.69 23.67
N VAL A 318 -6.16 2.89 24.12
CA VAL A 318 -7.54 3.36 24.19
C VAL A 318 -7.74 4.49 23.21
N SER A 319 -8.66 4.31 22.27
CA SER A 319 -8.96 5.31 21.24
C SER A 319 -10.40 5.79 21.33
N ARG A 320 -10.56 7.12 21.21
CA ARG A 320 -11.84 7.77 21.04
C ARG A 320 -11.79 8.64 19.80
N ALA A 321 -12.72 8.44 18.88
CA ALA A 321 -12.76 9.15 17.61
C ALA A 321 -14.07 9.91 17.41
N GLY A 322 -14.02 10.99 16.64
CA GLY A 322 -15.19 11.78 16.26
C GLY A 322 -14.94 12.54 14.97
N ASN A 323 -16.00 12.88 14.25
CA ASN A 323 -15.94 13.67 13.02
C ASN A 323 -16.37 15.11 13.31
N PHE A 324 -15.40 16.03 13.41
CA PHE A 324 -15.67 17.43 13.70
C PHE A 324 -16.32 18.17 12.51
N VAL A 325 -16.07 17.73 11.26
CA VAL A 325 -16.68 18.33 10.07
C VAL A 325 -18.19 18.08 10.08
N LYS A 326 -18.64 16.87 10.44
CA LYS A 326 -20.07 16.56 10.62
C LYS A 326 -20.72 17.36 11.76
N ARG A 327 -19.91 17.96 12.64
CA ARG A 327 -20.39 18.84 13.69
C ARG A 327 -20.32 20.33 13.34
N GLY A 328 -20.05 20.64 12.07
CA GLY A 328 -20.04 22.01 11.54
C GLY A 328 -18.70 22.75 11.65
N PHE A 329 -17.64 22.08 12.08
CA PHE A 329 -16.30 22.70 12.11
C PHE A 329 -15.60 22.52 10.77
N SER A 330 -14.87 23.55 10.34
CA SER A 330 -14.11 23.51 9.08
C SER A 330 -12.72 22.92 9.31
N TYR A 331 -12.23 22.14 8.34
CA TYR A 331 -10.85 21.70 8.30
C TYR A 331 -9.97 22.86 7.81
N THR A 332 -8.99 23.27 8.62
CA THR A 332 -8.06 24.34 8.28
C THR A 332 -6.61 23.90 8.48
N GLY A 333 -5.65 24.63 7.88
CA GLY A 333 -4.22 24.39 8.09
C GLY A 333 -3.80 24.50 9.57
N ALA A 334 -4.51 25.30 10.39
CA ALA A 334 -4.27 25.42 11.83
C ALA A 334 -4.42 24.07 12.56
N LEU A 335 -5.31 23.17 12.10
CA LEU A 335 -5.45 21.84 12.69
C LEU A 335 -4.22 20.94 12.47
N ARG A 336 -3.48 21.17 11.38
CA ARG A 336 -2.20 20.49 11.17
C ARG A 336 -1.13 20.93 12.16
N ILE A 337 -1.08 22.23 12.45
CA ILE A 337 -0.19 22.78 13.47
C ILE A 337 -0.60 22.27 14.85
N LEU A 338 -1.90 22.30 15.16
CA LEU A 338 -2.43 21.79 16.43
C LEU A 338 -2.07 20.30 16.63
N LYS A 339 -2.13 19.48 15.58
CA LYS A 339 -1.70 18.08 15.65
C LYS A 339 -0.24 17.95 16.10
N VAL A 340 0.66 18.77 15.54
CA VAL A 340 2.09 18.76 15.91
C VAL A 340 2.31 19.22 17.34
N ILE A 341 1.50 20.19 17.84
CA ILE A 341 1.60 20.67 19.23
C ILE A 341 1.12 19.60 20.22
N LEU A 342 0.14 18.77 19.83
CA LEU A 342 -0.47 17.77 20.71
C LEU A 342 0.20 16.39 20.61
N SER A 343 1.05 16.13 19.63
CA SER A 343 1.81 14.89 19.47
C SER A 343 3.16 14.96 20.17
#